data_305682ab9ceb62267431d42ca493b11e
#
_entry.id   305682ab9ceb62267431d42ca493b11e
#
_cell.length_a   1.000
_cell.length_b   1.000
_cell.length_c   1.000
_cell.angle_alpha   90.00
_cell.angle_beta   90.00
_cell.angle_gamma   90.00
#
_symmetry.space_group_name_H-M   'P 1'
#
loop_
_entity.id
_entity.type
_entity.pdbx_description
1 polymer ?
#
loop_
_entity_poly.entity_id
_entity_poly.type
_entity_poly.pdbx_seq_one_letter_code
_entity_poly.pdbx_strand_id
1 'polypeptide(L)'
;KAGIKATYRTIDLALQQAMNVSVFVFPKNEDPDSYSQKISEKEFKMIITEKCLNFVDYKILMSKLAAKKDPKEIIKIKRDIFKSISLIPDSLIRSQYCKTYFKKLDITEKVMLYEVEKARKTTTNINVSDTLKEKESSIQIPLNKQQNTDNKLDHLELEILRLLLN
;
A
#
# COMPACT_ATOMS: atom_id res chain seq x y z
N LYS A 1 -21.69 2.81 3.79
CA LYS A 1 -20.66 1.71 3.96
C LYS A 1 -19.82 1.47 2.70
N ALA A 2 -20.35 1.61 1.48
CA ALA A 2 -19.61 1.42 0.23
C ALA A 2 -18.52 2.49 0.04
N GLY A 3 -18.81 3.76 0.25
CA GLY A 3 -17.88 4.88 0.11
C GLY A 3 -16.62 4.75 0.98
N ILE A 4 -16.75 4.35 2.25
CA ILE A 4 -15.59 4.17 3.15
C ILE A 4 -14.63 3.09 2.64
N LYS A 5 -15.17 1.98 2.09
CA LYS A 5 -14.34 0.93 1.50
C LYS A 5 -13.59 1.42 0.25
N ALA A 6 -14.27 2.21 -0.59
CA ALA A 6 -13.64 2.82 -1.76
C ALA A 6 -12.52 3.78 -1.35
N THR A 7 -12.76 4.65 -0.36
CA THR A 7 -11.74 5.56 0.18
C THR A 7 -10.53 4.79 0.73
N TYR A 8 -10.73 3.71 1.49
CA TYR A 8 -9.61 2.91 2.01
C TYR A 8 -8.78 2.30 0.88
N ARG A 9 -9.42 1.78 -0.16
CA ARG A 9 -8.72 1.24 -1.33
C ARG A 9 -7.92 2.33 -2.07
N THR A 10 -8.48 3.52 -2.24
CA THR A 10 -7.79 4.65 -2.88
C THR A 10 -6.58 5.09 -2.05
N ILE A 11 -6.71 5.18 -0.72
CA ILE A 11 -5.60 5.44 0.19
C ILE A 11 -4.47 4.42 -0.01
N ASP A 12 -4.81 3.12 0.03
CA ASP A 12 -3.84 2.04 -0.10
C ASP A 12 -3.10 2.09 -1.45
N LEU A 13 -3.81 2.36 -2.55
CA LEU A 13 -3.20 2.52 -3.89
C LEU A 13 -2.24 3.74 -3.95
N ALA A 14 -2.64 4.87 -3.38
CA ALA A 14 -1.80 6.07 -3.37
C ALA A 14 -0.53 5.87 -2.52
N LEU A 15 -0.63 5.18 -1.38
CA LEU A 15 0.52 4.86 -0.53
C LEU A 15 1.52 3.93 -1.22
N GLN A 16 1.05 2.97 -2.04
CA GLN A 16 1.91 2.12 -2.87
C GLN A 16 2.73 2.90 -3.89
N GLN A 17 2.20 4.03 -4.36
CA GLN A 17 2.88 4.94 -5.29
C GLN A 17 3.74 6.00 -4.57
N ALA A 18 4.06 5.79 -3.30
CA ALA A 18 4.82 6.74 -2.47
C ALA A 18 4.17 8.14 -2.35
N MET A 19 2.86 8.26 -2.58
CA MET A 19 2.15 9.53 -2.47
C MET A 19 1.84 9.85 -1.01
N ASN A 20 1.95 11.13 -0.64
CA ASN A 20 1.42 11.63 0.63
C ASN A 20 -0.11 11.71 0.56
N VAL A 21 -0.77 11.08 1.53
CA VAL A 21 -2.22 11.00 1.56
C VAL A 21 -2.78 11.77 2.74
N SER A 22 -3.59 12.77 2.44
CA SER A 22 -4.42 13.49 3.39
C SER A 22 -5.89 13.38 3.00
N VAL A 23 -6.76 13.25 3.99
CA VAL A 23 -8.19 13.03 3.76
C VAL A 23 -8.97 14.17 4.39
N PHE A 24 -9.76 14.86 3.59
CA PHE A 24 -10.74 15.82 4.08
C PHE A 24 -12.09 15.13 4.25
N VAL A 25 -12.70 15.33 5.42
CA VAL A 25 -14.03 14.78 5.71
C VAL A 25 -15.04 15.91 5.60
N PHE A 26 -15.87 15.86 4.57
CA PHE A 26 -16.92 16.86 4.40
C PHE A 26 -17.97 16.77 5.53
N PRO A 27 -18.60 17.88 5.89
CA PRO A 27 -19.72 17.88 6.81
C PRO A 27 -20.86 16.96 6.35
N LYS A 28 -21.70 16.56 7.28
CA LYS A 28 -22.82 15.67 6.98
C LYS A 28 -23.75 16.30 5.95
N ASN A 29 -24.11 15.52 4.92
CA ASN A 29 -24.95 15.95 3.78
C ASN A 29 -24.29 16.97 2.83
N GLU A 30 -22.97 17.12 2.87
CA GLU A 30 -22.21 17.91 1.91
C GLU A 30 -21.38 16.98 1.03
N ASP A 31 -21.24 17.34 -0.23
CA ASP A 31 -20.28 16.78 -1.17
C ASP A 31 -19.27 17.86 -1.61
N PRO A 32 -18.19 17.50 -2.31
CA PRO A 32 -17.18 18.48 -2.71
C PRO A 32 -17.73 19.64 -3.53
N ASP A 33 -18.71 19.40 -4.38
CA ASP A 33 -19.29 20.40 -5.26
C ASP A 33 -20.17 21.37 -4.50
N SER A 34 -21.14 20.85 -3.74
CA SER A 34 -22.04 21.67 -2.90
C SER A 34 -21.29 22.48 -1.84
N TYR A 35 -20.20 21.91 -1.30
CA TYR A 35 -19.39 22.61 -0.29
C TYR A 35 -18.56 23.73 -0.91
N SER A 36 -17.97 23.51 -2.10
CA SER A 36 -17.17 24.53 -2.79
C SER A 36 -18.00 25.75 -3.24
N GLN A 37 -19.29 25.57 -3.52
CA GLN A 37 -20.19 26.66 -3.90
C GLN A 37 -20.58 27.57 -2.71
N LYS A 38 -20.39 27.11 -1.48
CA LYS A 38 -20.80 27.84 -0.25
C LYS A 38 -19.71 28.71 0.34
N ILE A 39 -18.47 28.50 -0.06
CA ILE A 39 -17.31 29.18 0.51
C ILE A 39 -16.41 29.71 -0.62
N SER A 40 -15.65 30.76 -0.32
CA SER A 40 -14.67 31.28 -1.26
C SER A 40 -13.51 30.33 -1.48
N GLU A 41 -12.82 30.43 -2.63
CA GLU A 41 -11.63 29.65 -2.93
C GLU A 41 -10.55 29.78 -1.84
N LYS A 42 -10.40 30.99 -1.28
CA LYS A 42 -9.43 31.27 -0.21
C LYS A 42 -9.78 30.53 1.08
N GLU A 43 -11.04 30.55 1.47
CA GLU A 43 -11.54 29.82 2.65
C GLU A 43 -11.44 28.31 2.43
N PHE A 44 -11.75 27.81 1.23
CA PHE A 44 -11.63 26.39 0.90
C PHE A 44 -10.19 25.91 1.05
N LYS A 45 -9.20 26.65 0.52
CA LYS A 45 -7.78 26.34 0.69
C LYS A 45 -7.34 26.32 2.15
N MET A 46 -7.77 27.31 2.94
CA MET A 46 -7.48 27.33 4.39
C MET A 46 -8.06 26.11 5.11
N ILE A 47 -9.34 25.81 4.86
CA ILE A 47 -10.03 24.69 5.52
C ILE A 47 -9.38 23.36 5.16
N ILE A 48 -9.01 23.12 3.90
CA ILE A 48 -8.30 21.91 3.49
C ILE A 48 -6.95 21.82 4.22
N THR A 49 -6.18 22.90 4.27
CA THR A 49 -4.87 22.90 4.92
C THR A 49 -4.96 22.61 6.42
N GLU A 50 -5.97 23.15 7.10
CA GLU A 50 -6.11 23.03 8.55
C GLU A 50 -6.86 21.78 9.01
N LYS A 51 -7.82 21.29 8.23
CA LYS A 51 -8.74 20.21 8.63
C LYS A 51 -8.50 18.87 7.94
N CYS A 52 -7.54 18.78 7.03
CA CYS A 52 -7.15 17.50 6.47
C CYS A 52 -6.55 16.59 7.54
N LEU A 53 -6.99 15.36 7.55
CA LEU A 53 -6.48 14.31 8.43
C LEU A 53 -5.45 13.47 7.68
N ASN A 54 -4.39 13.08 8.37
CA ASN A 54 -3.55 11.99 7.87
C ASN A 54 -4.40 10.73 7.74
N PHE A 55 -4.06 9.85 6.79
CA PHE A 55 -4.83 8.62 6.54
C PHE A 55 -4.99 7.73 7.78
N VAL A 56 -4.01 7.70 8.68
CA VAL A 56 -4.10 6.95 9.94
C VAL A 56 -5.14 7.57 10.87
N ASP A 57 -5.11 8.89 11.04
CA ASP A 57 -6.09 9.61 11.86
C ASP A 57 -7.51 9.46 11.29
N TYR A 58 -7.65 9.50 9.96
CA TYR A 58 -8.91 9.24 9.28
C TYR A 58 -9.44 7.83 9.56
N LYS A 59 -8.61 6.80 9.44
CA LYS A 59 -9.00 5.41 9.75
C LYS A 59 -9.40 5.24 11.21
N ILE A 60 -8.66 5.86 12.15
CA ILE A 60 -9.01 5.88 13.58
C ILE A 60 -10.36 6.58 13.81
N LEU A 61 -10.61 7.74 13.17
CA LEU A 61 -11.87 8.46 13.28
C LEU A 61 -13.04 7.63 12.78
N MET A 62 -12.93 7.06 11.58
CA MET A 62 -13.97 6.21 11.00
C MET A 62 -14.26 4.97 11.85
N SER A 63 -13.22 4.40 12.48
CA SER A 63 -13.37 3.27 13.39
C SER A 63 -14.14 3.63 14.66
N LYS A 64 -13.86 4.77 15.26
CA LYS A 64 -14.57 5.25 16.45
C LYS A 64 -16.06 5.49 16.16
N LEU A 65 -16.39 5.95 14.95
CA LEU A 65 -17.77 6.15 14.50
C LEU A 65 -18.50 4.82 14.20
N ALA A 66 -17.77 3.78 13.84
CA ALA A 66 -18.31 2.46 13.46
C ALA A 66 -18.29 1.43 14.61
N ALA A 67 -17.43 1.60 15.60
CA ALA A 67 -17.14 0.57 16.58
C ALA A 67 -18.20 0.51 17.69
N LYS A 68 -18.93 -0.58 17.71
CA LYS A 68 -19.29 -1.25 18.96
C LYS A 68 -17.97 -1.63 19.63
N LYS A 69 -17.87 -1.45 20.95
CA LYS A 69 -16.64 -1.71 21.77
C LYS A 69 -16.17 -3.19 21.77
N ASP A 70 -16.28 -3.89 20.65
CA ASP A 70 -15.83 -5.27 20.50
C ASP A 70 -14.30 -5.30 20.29
N PRO A 71 -13.53 -5.97 21.16
CA PRO A 71 -12.09 -6.10 21.02
C PRO A 71 -11.65 -6.67 19.67
N LYS A 72 -12.43 -7.54 19.06
CA LYS A 72 -12.13 -8.14 17.75
C LYS A 72 -12.17 -7.09 16.64
N GLU A 73 -13.15 -6.19 16.67
CA GLU A 73 -13.25 -5.10 15.70
C GLU A 73 -12.11 -4.09 15.88
N ILE A 74 -11.70 -3.80 17.10
CA ILE A 74 -10.55 -2.93 17.39
C ILE A 74 -9.26 -3.51 16.80
N ILE A 75 -9.03 -4.81 16.98
CA ILE A 75 -7.84 -5.50 16.43
C ILE A 75 -7.87 -5.48 14.89
N LYS A 76 -9.03 -5.70 14.29
CA LYS A 76 -9.19 -5.64 12.83
C LYS A 76 -8.82 -4.28 12.27
N ILE A 77 -9.25 -3.20 12.93
CA ILE A 77 -8.92 -1.83 12.54
C ILE A 77 -7.42 -1.57 12.67
N LYS A 78 -6.80 -1.98 13.77
CA LYS A 78 -5.35 -1.86 13.96
C LYS A 78 -4.59 -2.57 12.83
N ARG A 79 -4.99 -3.80 12.49
CA ARG A 79 -4.40 -4.57 11.36
C ARG A 79 -4.57 -3.88 10.01
N ASP A 80 -5.72 -3.26 9.77
CA ASP A 80 -5.96 -2.50 8.53
C ASP A 80 -5.04 -1.28 8.42
N ILE A 81 -4.80 -0.57 9.54
CA ILE A 81 -3.85 0.53 9.61
C ILE A 81 -2.42 0.03 9.35
N PHE A 82 -1.99 -1.08 9.99
CA PHE A 82 -0.65 -1.66 9.78
C PHE A 82 -0.44 -2.07 8.32
N LYS A 83 -1.47 -2.67 7.70
CA LYS A 83 -1.46 -3.00 6.28
C LYS A 83 -1.24 -1.75 5.43
N SER A 84 -1.96 -0.65 5.66
CA SER A 84 -1.77 0.58 4.91
C SER A 84 -0.37 1.17 5.08
N ILE A 85 0.16 1.22 6.30
CA ILE A 85 1.53 1.68 6.55
C ILE A 85 2.54 0.78 5.85
N SER A 86 2.33 -0.54 5.82
CA SER A 86 3.22 -1.50 5.16
C SER A 86 3.34 -1.30 3.65
N LEU A 87 2.35 -0.67 3.01
CA LEU A 87 2.35 -0.36 1.58
C LEU A 87 3.28 0.80 1.20
N ILE A 88 3.67 1.64 2.16
CA ILE A 88 4.62 2.74 1.94
C ILE A 88 5.98 2.15 1.54
N PRO A 89 6.55 2.48 0.36
CA PRO A 89 7.81 1.88 -0.11
C PRO A 89 9.00 2.23 0.77
N ASP A 90 9.08 3.47 1.26
CA ASP A 90 10.18 3.99 2.05
C ASP A 90 10.14 3.48 3.50
N SER A 91 11.23 2.84 3.95
CA SER A 91 11.34 2.26 5.29
C SER A 91 11.46 3.30 6.40
N LEU A 92 12.08 4.46 6.12
CA LEU A 92 12.21 5.55 7.09
C LEU A 92 10.85 6.21 7.34
N ILE A 93 10.08 6.42 6.28
CA ILE A 93 8.71 6.95 6.39
C ILE A 93 7.83 5.96 7.18
N ARG A 94 7.88 4.65 6.90
CA ARG A 94 7.17 3.64 7.69
C ARG A 94 7.54 3.68 9.17
N SER A 95 8.85 3.73 9.47
CA SER A 95 9.33 3.83 10.85
C SER A 95 8.82 5.08 11.55
N GLN A 96 8.82 6.23 10.86
CA GLN A 96 8.29 7.48 11.39
C GLN A 96 6.79 7.41 11.69
N TYR A 97 5.99 6.77 10.82
CA TYR A 97 4.59 6.50 11.11
C TYR A 97 4.42 5.64 12.36
N CYS A 98 5.22 4.59 12.52
CA CYS A 98 5.17 3.76 13.71
C CYS A 98 5.48 4.54 14.98
N LYS A 99 6.53 5.37 14.97
CA LYS A 99 6.91 6.25 16.10
C LYS A 99 5.84 7.30 16.44
N THR A 100 5.11 7.78 15.45
CA THR A 100 4.08 8.80 15.66
C THR A 100 2.79 8.23 16.22
N TYR A 101 2.40 7.04 15.76
CA TYR A 101 1.04 6.52 15.97
C TYR A 101 0.91 5.38 16.98
N PHE A 102 2.00 4.76 17.47
CA PHE A 102 1.90 3.64 18.41
C PHE A 102 1.11 3.97 19.67
N LYS A 103 1.30 5.17 20.25
CA LYS A 103 0.54 5.62 21.43
C LYS A 103 -0.94 5.80 21.14
N LYS A 104 -1.30 6.38 19.98
CA LYS A 104 -2.70 6.57 19.57
C LYS A 104 -3.43 5.24 19.35
N LEU A 105 -2.69 4.19 19.00
CA LEU A 105 -3.22 2.84 18.78
C LEU A 105 -3.17 1.97 20.03
N ASP A 106 -2.68 2.51 21.15
CA ASP A 106 -2.57 1.80 22.43
C ASP A 106 -1.81 0.46 22.26
N ILE A 107 -0.58 0.55 21.78
CA ILE A 107 0.37 -0.55 21.61
C ILE A 107 1.79 -0.05 21.84
N THR A 108 2.77 -0.95 21.92
CA THR A 108 4.18 -0.55 21.95
C THR A 108 4.72 -0.31 20.53
N GLU A 109 5.70 0.58 20.39
CA GLU A 109 6.36 0.84 19.11
C GLU A 109 6.92 -0.45 18.50
N LYS A 110 7.52 -1.32 19.32
CA LYS A 110 8.10 -2.58 18.90
C LYS A 110 7.07 -3.53 18.27
N VAL A 111 5.89 -3.63 18.87
CA VAL A 111 4.78 -4.43 18.33
C VAL A 111 4.28 -3.83 17.02
N MET A 112 4.15 -2.51 16.93
CA MET A 112 3.71 -1.85 15.71
C MET A 112 4.67 -2.09 14.54
N LEU A 113 5.97 -1.90 14.77
CA LEU A 113 7.02 -2.17 13.76
C LEU A 113 6.98 -3.62 13.29
N TYR A 114 6.88 -4.57 14.22
CA TYR A 114 6.79 -6.00 13.89
C TYR A 114 5.56 -6.32 13.02
N GLU A 115 4.37 -5.85 13.39
CA GLU A 115 3.14 -6.13 12.65
C GLU A 115 3.13 -5.46 11.26
N VAL A 116 3.69 -4.25 11.13
CA VAL A 116 3.84 -3.57 9.84
C VAL A 116 4.78 -4.34 8.92
N GLU A 117 5.94 -4.80 9.41
CA GLU A 117 6.89 -5.58 8.60
C GLU A 117 6.32 -6.97 8.24
N LYS A 118 5.57 -7.60 9.14
CA LYS A 118 4.85 -8.84 8.87
C LYS A 118 3.82 -8.65 7.74
N ALA A 119 3.02 -7.59 7.81
CA ALA A 119 2.05 -7.27 6.76
C ALA A 119 2.73 -7.03 5.40
N ARG A 120 3.90 -6.36 5.38
CA ARG A 120 4.69 -6.14 4.17
C ARG A 120 5.13 -7.44 3.51
N LYS A 121 5.70 -8.36 4.28
CA LYS A 121 6.15 -9.68 3.76
C LYS A 121 5.00 -10.45 3.13
N THR A 122 3.83 -10.43 3.74
CA THR A 122 2.63 -11.09 3.21
C THR A 122 2.20 -10.48 1.86
N THR A 123 2.24 -9.16 1.73
CA THR A 123 1.86 -8.45 0.49
C THR A 123 2.87 -8.73 -0.63
N THR A 124 4.16 -8.79 -0.33
CA THR A 124 5.22 -9.07 -1.33
C THR A 124 5.11 -10.49 -1.88
N ASN A 125 4.81 -11.48 -1.03
CA ASN A 125 4.65 -12.87 -1.46
C ASN A 125 3.42 -13.08 -2.36
N ILE A 126 2.34 -12.34 -2.16
CA ILE A 126 1.15 -12.41 -3.01
C ILE A 126 1.47 -11.87 -4.42
N ASN A 127 2.19 -10.75 -4.51
CA ASN A 127 2.55 -10.14 -5.79
C ASN A 127 3.50 -11.03 -6.62
N VAL A 128 4.38 -11.81 -5.97
CA VAL A 128 5.27 -12.75 -6.66
C VAL A 128 4.49 -13.96 -7.21
N SER A 129 3.52 -14.48 -6.46
CA SER A 129 2.71 -15.62 -6.91
C SER A 129 1.74 -15.25 -8.04
N ASP A 130 1.21 -14.03 -8.06
CA ASP A 130 0.32 -13.56 -9.13
C ASP A 130 1.09 -13.26 -10.43
N THR A 131 2.30 -12.67 -10.34
CA THR A 131 3.17 -12.45 -11.50
C THR A 131 3.68 -13.75 -12.13
N LEU A 132 3.85 -14.82 -11.36
CA LEU A 132 4.23 -16.14 -11.89
C LEU A 132 3.04 -16.81 -12.61
N LYS A 133 1.82 -16.68 -12.09
CA LYS A 133 0.60 -17.23 -12.73
C LYS A 133 0.24 -16.50 -14.03
N GLU A 134 0.44 -15.18 -14.13
CA GLU A 134 0.23 -14.45 -15.38
C GLU A 134 1.26 -14.80 -16.46
N LYS A 135 2.50 -15.18 -16.07
CA LYS A 135 3.52 -15.64 -17.02
C LYS A 135 3.28 -17.07 -17.51
N GLU A 136 2.69 -17.94 -16.69
CA GLU A 136 2.34 -19.31 -17.11
C GLU A 136 1.11 -19.35 -18.02
N SER A 137 0.19 -18.39 -17.93
CA SER A 137 -1.01 -18.36 -18.78
C SER A 137 -0.79 -17.71 -20.16
N SER A 138 0.35 -17.08 -20.41
CA SER A 138 0.67 -16.40 -21.67
C SER A 138 1.66 -17.16 -22.56
N ILE A 139 2.11 -18.37 -22.20
CA ILE A 139 2.99 -19.20 -23.03
C ILE A 139 2.24 -20.45 -23.49
N GLN A 140 1.29 -20.27 -24.42
CA GLN A 140 0.92 -21.33 -25.34
C GLN A 140 1.66 -21.11 -26.66
N ILE A 141 2.88 -21.65 -26.73
CA ILE A 141 3.61 -21.80 -27.99
C ILE A 141 3.17 -23.12 -28.60
N PRO A 142 2.67 -23.14 -29.84
CA PRO A 142 2.37 -24.40 -30.53
C PRO A 142 3.69 -25.14 -30.79
N LEU A 143 3.75 -26.39 -30.33
CA LEU A 143 4.79 -27.34 -30.64
C LEU A 143 4.86 -27.56 -32.16
N ASN A 144 5.81 -26.96 -32.84
CA ASN A 144 6.26 -27.46 -34.13
C ASN A 144 7.71 -27.90 -34.02
N LYS A 145 7.92 -29.17 -34.39
CA LYS A 145 9.22 -29.87 -34.41
C LYS A 145 10.16 -29.16 -35.37
N GLN A 146 11.40 -28.89 -34.95
CA GLN A 146 12.63 -29.28 -35.67
C GLN A 146 13.89 -28.61 -35.07
N GLN A 147 14.77 -29.45 -34.55
CA GLN A 147 16.19 -29.64 -34.88
C GLN A 147 17.24 -28.58 -34.48
N ASN A 148 18.12 -29.06 -33.59
CA ASN A 148 19.57 -28.82 -33.55
C ASN A 148 20.12 -27.40 -33.69
N THR A 149 20.38 -26.75 -32.52
CA THR A 149 21.44 -25.74 -32.37
C THR A 149 22.11 -25.75 -30.98
N ASP A 150 22.31 -26.95 -30.40
CA ASP A 150 22.87 -27.05 -29.03
C ASP A 150 24.42 -27.09 -28.97
N ASN A 151 25.14 -26.65 -30.00
CA ASN A 151 26.62 -26.75 -29.99
C ASN A 151 27.38 -25.43 -30.25
N LYS A 152 26.72 -24.28 -30.25
CA LYS A 152 27.43 -23.01 -30.53
C LYS A 152 27.47 -22.02 -29.36
N LEU A 153 26.60 -22.17 -28.37
CA LEU A 153 26.57 -21.31 -27.19
C LEU A 153 27.62 -21.75 -26.15
N ASP A 154 27.76 -23.06 -25.91
CA ASP A 154 28.73 -23.59 -24.95
C ASP A 154 30.18 -23.27 -25.30
N HIS A 155 30.51 -23.16 -26.61
CA HIS A 155 31.86 -22.84 -27.06
C HIS A 155 32.22 -21.36 -26.84
N LEU A 156 31.26 -20.45 -26.94
CA LEU A 156 31.43 -19.01 -26.71
C LEU A 156 31.57 -18.69 -25.21
N GLU A 157 30.84 -19.38 -24.36
CA GLU A 157 30.97 -19.21 -22.91
C GLU A 157 32.32 -19.67 -22.37
N LEU A 158 32.85 -20.78 -22.89
CA LEU A 158 34.17 -21.27 -22.54
C LEU A 158 35.30 -20.37 -23.05
N GLU A 159 35.12 -19.70 -24.18
CA GLU A 159 36.09 -18.76 -24.73
C GLU A 159 36.14 -17.43 -23.96
N ILE A 160 34.98 -16.94 -23.51
CA ILE A 160 34.88 -15.75 -22.63
C ILE A 160 35.55 -16.04 -21.28
N LEU A 161 35.33 -17.21 -20.69
CA LEU A 161 35.96 -17.60 -19.43
C LEU A 161 37.48 -17.73 -19.55
N ARG A 162 38.00 -18.15 -20.71
CA ARG A 162 39.44 -18.23 -20.97
C ARG A 162 40.10 -16.86 -21.08
N LEU A 163 39.39 -15.85 -21.61
CA LEU A 163 39.89 -14.49 -21.74
C LEU A 163 39.87 -13.70 -20.44
N LEU A 164 39.08 -14.13 -19.46
CA LEU A 164 38.96 -13.47 -18.13
C LEU A 164 39.98 -14.04 -17.11
N LEU A 165 40.66 -15.15 -17.40
CA LEU A 165 41.61 -15.83 -16.51
C LEU A 165 43.09 -15.70 -16.95
N ASN A 166 43.39 -14.90 -17.95
CA ASN A 166 44.70 -14.44 -18.34
C ASN A 166 44.81 -12.94 -18.17
#